data_ec882b0b29c83a4e1681e48608cb4a52
#
_entry.id   ec882b0b29c83a4e1681e48608cb4a52
#
_cell.length_a   1.000
_cell.length_b   1.000
_cell.length_c   1.000
_cell.angle_alpha   90.00
_cell.angle_beta   90.00
_cell.angle_gamma   90.00
#
_symmetry.space_group_name_H-M   'P 1'
#
loop_
_entity.id
_entity.type
_entity.pdbx_description
1 polymer ?
#
loop_
_entity_poly.entity_id
_entity_poly.type
_entity_poly.pdbx_seq_one_letter_code
_entity_poly.pdbx_strand_id
1 'polypeptide(L)'
;MDIMKDEGTLRMNPLKLTVHPIATLWLALLAIILMGGCAPISVKPMAQPSQDAQRQLAQVLETGTPEQVAQARLDYAAQLSGAQRAQQEMLAIESLIDAGLIDEAGRLIAPLAHRQEDWARLDYRRATLLSGLGLLQEGELVRALNTVQNVPVPLSMPETIRRLVLMAEIYQRLDLPVDAIRQLVALDSLLEGEAAERNREALWNALIALQPNTLHTAIDTYSEQPMQGWLSLALLYKTEPNQLYAWRLQHRDHPAVTTGFLDRLIPQQPLLTAIGDQSFTDLIAVILPEHGRFKHIGQSIRLGMESTLALHIGPVPQVRYFDGGDTVHSFEQALFEALSQRPSIIIGPLLKPQLEVLTRLPAGSPPVLALNIATDDLL
;
A
#
# COMPACT_ATOMS: atom_id res chain seq x y z
N MET A 1 -73.22 19.50 57.10
CA MET A 1 -74.16 18.39 57.25
C MET A 1 -73.36 17.17 57.35
N ASP A 2 -72.82 16.89 58.54
CA ASP A 2 -73.27 15.82 59.46
C ASP A 2 -73.29 14.47 58.77
N ILE A 3 -72.64 13.45 59.25
CA ILE A 3 -72.75 12.72 60.49
C ILE A 3 -71.67 11.64 60.61
N MET A 4 -71.01 11.62 61.72
CA MET A 4 -70.76 10.62 62.78
C MET A 4 -69.87 9.43 62.44
N LYS A 5 -68.77 9.41 63.16
CA LYS A 5 -68.17 8.44 64.10
C LYS A 5 -68.94 7.11 64.26
N ASP A 6 -68.21 6.02 64.11
CA ASP A 6 -68.37 4.86 64.99
C ASP A 6 -67.02 4.16 65.28
N GLU A 7 -66.69 4.11 66.59
CA GLU A 7 -65.51 3.43 67.12
C GLU A 7 -65.90 1.97 67.44
N GLY A 8 -65.30 1.05 66.79
CA GLY A 8 -65.38 -0.38 67.05
C GLY A 8 -64.08 -0.97 67.57
N THR A 9 -63.92 -0.94 68.91
CA THR A 9 -62.82 -1.63 69.59
C THR A 9 -62.98 -3.13 69.53
N LEU A 10 -62.21 -3.84 68.68
CA LEU A 10 -62.09 -5.27 68.69
C LEU A 10 -60.96 -5.72 69.63
N ARG A 11 -61.30 -6.33 70.74
CA ARG A 11 -60.43 -7.02 71.65
C ARG A 11 -59.87 -8.30 70.94
N MET A 12 -58.57 -8.31 70.64
CA MET A 12 -57.85 -9.49 70.20
C MET A 12 -57.47 -10.36 71.40
N ASN A 13 -57.98 -11.61 71.40
CA ASN A 13 -57.51 -12.65 72.29
C ASN A 13 -56.11 -13.13 71.90
N PRO A 14 -55.18 -13.39 72.86
CA PRO A 14 -53.88 -13.89 72.51
C PRO A 14 -53.96 -15.37 72.11
N LEU A 15 -53.67 -15.64 70.82
CA LEU A 15 -53.43 -17.00 70.33
C LEU A 15 -52.14 -17.56 70.98
N LYS A 16 -52.30 -18.58 71.80
CA LYS A 16 -51.19 -19.40 72.29
C LYS A 16 -50.66 -20.22 71.09
N LEU A 17 -49.51 -19.78 70.53
CA LEU A 17 -48.75 -20.58 69.56
C LEU A 17 -48.05 -21.73 70.28
N THR A 18 -48.57 -22.95 70.16
CA THR A 18 -47.86 -24.16 70.52
C THR A 18 -46.82 -24.46 69.39
N VAL A 19 -45.55 -24.15 69.64
CA VAL A 19 -44.50 -24.44 68.71
C VAL A 19 -44.17 -25.94 68.81
N HIS A 20 -44.49 -26.70 67.72
CA HIS A 20 -44.09 -28.12 67.61
C HIS A 20 -42.58 -28.25 67.53
N PRO A 21 -41.99 -29.25 68.26
CA PRO A 21 -40.52 -29.42 68.31
C PRO A 21 -39.87 -29.70 66.96
N ILE A 22 -40.66 -30.11 65.94
CA ILE A 22 -40.17 -30.30 64.55
C ILE A 22 -39.86 -28.99 63.87
N ALA A 23 -40.59 -27.89 64.16
CA ALA A 23 -40.37 -26.57 63.56
C ALA A 23 -39.07 -25.92 64.03
N THR A 24 -38.65 -26.19 65.28
CA THR A 24 -37.38 -25.70 65.84
C THR A 24 -36.17 -26.41 65.23
N LEU A 25 -36.32 -27.67 64.85
CA LEU A 25 -35.25 -28.45 64.17
C LEU A 25 -34.99 -27.93 62.74
N TRP A 26 -36.07 -27.60 62.03
CA TRP A 26 -35.95 -27.02 60.64
C TRP A 26 -35.38 -25.59 60.64
N LEU A 27 -35.70 -24.77 61.63
CA LEU A 27 -35.09 -23.43 61.78
C LEU A 27 -33.64 -23.48 62.15
N ALA A 28 -33.22 -24.45 63.00
CA ALA A 28 -31.82 -24.66 63.32
C ALA A 28 -31.02 -25.18 62.08
N LEU A 29 -31.60 -26.07 61.25
CA LEU A 29 -30.97 -26.59 60.05
C LEU A 29 -30.83 -25.47 58.97
N LEU A 30 -31.85 -24.58 58.84
CA LEU A 30 -31.80 -23.43 57.93
C LEU A 30 -30.76 -22.42 58.38
N ALA A 31 -30.58 -22.18 59.67
CA ALA A 31 -29.56 -21.30 60.24
C ALA A 31 -28.13 -21.84 59.99
N ILE A 32 -27.92 -23.18 60.01
CA ILE A 32 -26.65 -23.79 59.72
C ILE A 32 -26.33 -23.70 58.20
N ILE A 33 -27.33 -23.81 57.35
CA ILE A 33 -27.13 -23.63 55.88
C ILE A 33 -26.83 -22.17 55.51
N LEU A 34 -27.38 -21.21 56.24
CA LEU A 34 -27.11 -19.78 56.04
C LEU A 34 -25.77 -19.30 56.65
N MET A 35 -25.21 -20.07 57.61
CA MET A 35 -23.85 -19.82 58.16
C MET A 35 -22.77 -20.63 57.47
N GLY A 36 -23.15 -21.58 56.59
CA GLY A 36 -22.23 -22.36 55.74
C GLY A 36 -21.66 -21.52 54.60
N GLY A 37 -20.67 -20.68 54.90
CA GLY A 37 -19.61 -20.33 54.01
C GLY A 37 -19.95 -19.50 52.79
N CYS A 38 -20.11 -18.20 52.92
CA CYS A 38 -19.38 -17.31 52.03
C CYS A 38 -17.91 -17.35 52.41
N ALA A 39 -17.20 -18.40 51.97
CA ALA A 39 -15.76 -18.27 51.81
C ALA A 39 -15.56 -17.12 50.83
N PRO A 40 -14.87 -16.02 51.16
CA PRO A 40 -14.54 -15.03 50.16
C PRO A 40 -13.77 -15.79 49.08
N ILE A 41 -14.34 -15.82 47.85
CA ILE A 41 -13.57 -16.21 46.67
C ILE A 41 -12.44 -15.21 46.69
N SER A 42 -11.27 -15.66 47.13
CA SER A 42 -10.03 -14.92 47.03
C SER A 42 -9.76 -14.80 45.53
N VAL A 43 -10.37 -13.81 44.89
CA VAL A 43 -9.94 -13.36 43.57
C VAL A 43 -8.52 -12.86 43.83
N LYS A 44 -7.52 -13.70 43.53
CA LYS A 44 -6.14 -13.23 43.47
C LYS A 44 -6.20 -11.91 42.70
N PRO A 45 -5.73 -10.80 43.29
CA PRO A 45 -5.67 -9.56 42.57
C PRO A 45 -4.88 -9.85 41.29
N MET A 46 -5.47 -9.59 40.11
CA MET A 46 -4.77 -9.68 38.86
C MET A 46 -3.48 -8.89 39.03
N ALA A 47 -2.34 -9.57 38.90
CA ALA A 47 -1.05 -8.90 39.01
C ALA A 47 -1.05 -7.75 38.02
N GLN A 48 -1.06 -6.52 38.52
CA GLN A 48 -0.89 -5.36 37.66
C GLN A 48 0.57 -5.34 37.21
N PRO A 49 0.86 -5.14 35.93
CA PRO A 49 2.22 -5.04 35.45
C PRO A 49 2.94 -3.90 36.18
N SER A 50 4.23 -4.07 36.42
CA SER A 50 5.02 -3.05 37.12
C SER A 50 5.00 -1.73 36.32
N GLN A 51 5.02 -0.60 37.00
CA GLN A 51 5.10 0.72 36.35
C GLN A 51 6.35 0.83 35.46
N ASP A 52 7.42 0.15 35.84
CA ASP A 52 8.67 0.12 35.08
C ASP A 52 8.51 -0.63 33.77
N ALA A 53 7.79 -1.76 33.74
CA ALA A 53 7.47 -2.49 32.52
C ALA A 53 6.59 -1.65 31.56
N GLN A 54 5.65 -0.90 32.11
CA GLN A 54 4.82 0.02 31.30
C GLN A 54 5.65 1.14 30.67
N ARG A 55 6.56 1.75 31.43
CA ARG A 55 7.47 2.81 30.94
C ARG A 55 8.42 2.28 29.90
N GLN A 56 9.00 1.11 30.12
CA GLN A 56 9.91 0.46 29.20
C GLN A 56 9.20 0.15 27.86
N LEU A 57 8.00 -0.41 27.92
CA LEU A 57 7.21 -0.65 26.71
C LEU A 57 6.91 0.66 25.98
N ALA A 58 6.48 1.71 26.67
CA ALA A 58 6.19 3.01 26.07
C ALA A 58 7.42 3.59 25.35
N GLN A 59 8.58 3.54 25.98
CA GLN A 59 9.83 4.02 25.36
C GLN A 59 10.20 3.23 24.10
N VAL A 60 10.07 1.90 24.12
CA VAL A 60 10.41 1.05 22.97
C VAL A 60 9.40 1.26 21.82
N LEU A 61 8.12 1.53 22.14
CA LEU A 61 7.11 1.85 21.12
C LEU A 61 7.41 3.13 20.35
N GLU A 62 8.11 4.10 20.95
CA GLU A 62 8.47 5.37 20.31
C GLU A 62 9.71 5.29 19.42
N THR A 63 10.70 4.49 19.83
CA THR A 63 12.05 4.56 19.22
C THR A 63 12.63 3.21 18.82
N GLY A 64 11.96 2.11 19.17
CA GLY A 64 12.46 0.75 18.93
C GLY A 64 12.27 0.27 17.49
N THR A 65 13.11 -0.69 17.09
CA THR A 65 12.89 -1.45 15.85
C THR A 65 11.65 -2.36 16.01
N PRO A 66 11.04 -2.82 14.91
CA PRO A 66 9.90 -3.73 14.96
C PRO A 66 10.15 -4.97 15.84
N GLU A 67 11.35 -5.54 15.78
CA GLU A 67 11.74 -6.71 16.59
C GLU A 67 11.83 -6.34 18.08
N GLN A 68 12.39 -5.17 18.40
CA GLN A 68 12.44 -4.67 19.77
C GLN A 68 11.05 -4.41 20.33
N VAL A 69 10.16 -3.83 19.49
CA VAL A 69 8.76 -3.62 19.84
C VAL A 69 8.05 -4.94 20.11
N ALA A 70 8.23 -5.94 19.24
CA ALA A 70 7.64 -7.26 19.41
C ALA A 70 8.12 -7.93 20.72
N GLN A 71 9.42 -7.90 20.97
CA GLN A 71 9.98 -8.47 22.20
C GLN A 71 9.48 -7.75 23.46
N ALA A 72 9.50 -6.42 23.48
CA ALA A 72 9.00 -5.62 24.61
C ALA A 72 7.51 -5.90 24.91
N ARG A 73 6.69 -6.10 23.86
CA ARG A 73 5.29 -6.50 24.03
C ARG A 73 5.15 -7.90 24.64
N LEU A 74 5.99 -8.86 24.27
CA LEU A 74 5.99 -10.21 24.87
C LEU A 74 6.45 -10.18 26.32
N ASP A 75 7.50 -9.44 26.64
CA ASP A 75 8.00 -9.28 28.01
C ASP A 75 6.93 -8.64 28.92
N TYR A 76 6.20 -7.68 28.37
CA TYR A 76 5.05 -7.07 29.03
C TYR A 76 3.89 -8.05 29.17
N ALA A 77 3.57 -8.82 28.10
CA ALA A 77 2.53 -9.84 28.10
C ALA A 77 2.78 -10.94 29.17
N ALA A 78 4.05 -11.27 29.44
CA ALA A 78 4.41 -12.26 30.47
C ALA A 78 3.96 -11.85 31.88
N GLN A 79 3.77 -10.56 32.15
CA GLN A 79 3.29 -10.02 33.41
C GLN A 79 1.76 -9.91 33.48
N LEU A 80 1.07 -10.20 32.36
CA LEU A 80 -0.37 -10.09 32.19
C LEU A 80 -1.04 -11.47 32.19
N SER A 81 -2.37 -11.48 32.27
CA SER A 81 -3.18 -12.69 32.16
C SER A 81 -4.44 -12.43 31.29
N GLY A 82 -5.10 -13.51 30.89
CA GLY A 82 -6.36 -13.45 30.14
C GLY A 82 -6.28 -12.61 28.86
N ALA A 83 -7.31 -11.78 28.62
CA ALA A 83 -7.46 -10.98 27.41
C ALA A 83 -6.33 -9.94 27.22
N GLN A 84 -5.83 -9.35 28.29
CA GLN A 84 -4.74 -8.35 28.21
C GLN A 84 -3.44 -9.00 27.71
N ARG A 85 -3.11 -10.19 28.19
CA ARG A 85 -1.98 -10.96 27.71
C ARG A 85 -2.15 -11.31 26.23
N ALA A 86 -3.30 -11.90 25.88
CA ALA A 86 -3.62 -12.27 24.49
C ALA A 86 -3.49 -11.07 23.53
N GLN A 87 -3.96 -9.90 23.95
CA GLN A 87 -3.86 -8.68 23.14
C GLN A 87 -2.39 -8.27 22.88
N GLN A 88 -1.53 -8.30 23.88
CA GLN A 88 -0.12 -7.94 23.71
C GLN A 88 0.65 -8.98 22.87
N GLU A 89 0.35 -10.26 23.04
CA GLU A 89 0.91 -11.32 22.20
C GLU A 89 0.54 -11.13 20.72
N MET A 90 -0.74 -10.86 20.43
CA MET A 90 -1.20 -10.57 19.05
C MET A 90 -0.52 -9.32 18.48
N LEU A 91 -0.47 -8.23 19.25
CA LEU A 91 0.18 -6.99 18.83
C LEU A 91 1.70 -7.16 18.59
N ALA A 92 2.36 -8.05 19.33
CA ALA A 92 3.77 -8.35 19.12
C ALA A 92 4.00 -8.98 17.73
N ILE A 93 3.19 -9.97 17.37
CA ILE A 93 3.30 -10.65 16.06
C ILE A 93 2.91 -9.71 14.94
N GLU A 94 1.81 -8.96 15.11
CA GLU A 94 1.30 -8.01 14.13
C GLU A 94 2.29 -6.89 13.82
N SER A 95 3.06 -6.42 14.81
CA SER A 95 4.09 -5.39 14.56
C SER A 95 5.19 -5.85 13.61
N LEU A 96 5.50 -7.15 13.60
CA LEU A 96 6.44 -7.73 12.63
C LEU A 96 5.80 -7.90 11.24
N ILE A 97 4.54 -8.32 11.17
CA ILE A 97 3.81 -8.41 9.89
C ILE A 97 3.71 -7.02 9.25
N ASP A 98 3.36 -6.00 10.03
CA ASP A 98 3.22 -4.62 9.57
C ASP A 98 4.55 -4.02 9.08
N ALA A 99 5.67 -4.53 9.60
CA ALA A 99 7.01 -4.18 9.12
C ALA A 99 7.49 -5.01 7.92
N GLY A 100 6.71 -6.01 7.47
CA GLY A 100 7.10 -6.94 6.40
C GLY A 100 8.05 -8.05 6.83
N LEU A 101 8.27 -8.24 8.13
CA LEU A 101 9.18 -9.23 8.72
C LEU A 101 8.44 -10.57 8.96
N ILE A 102 8.00 -11.23 7.89
CA ILE A 102 7.10 -12.39 7.96
C ILE A 102 7.78 -13.60 8.57
N ASP A 103 9.05 -13.84 8.28
CA ASP A 103 9.81 -14.96 8.86
C ASP A 103 10.03 -14.77 10.36
N GLU A 104 10.30 -13.54 10.80
CA GLU A 104 10.40 -13.17 12.22
C GLU A 104 9.06 -13.37 12.93
N ALA A 105 7.97 -12.89 12.32
CA ALA A 105 6.63 -13.10 12.85
C ALA A 105 6.28 -14.60 12.95
N GLY A 106 6.67 -15.39 11.94
CA GLY A 106 6.51 -16.84 11.92
C GLY A 106 7.29 -17.55 13.03
N ARG A 107 8.53 -17.14 13.28
CA ARG A 107 9.32 -17.66 14.41
C ARG A 107 8.70 -17.31 15.77
N LEU A 108 8.09 -16.13 15.86
CA LEU A 108 7.46 -15.67 17.10
C LEU A 108 6.15 -16.38 17.40
N ILE A 109 5.36 -16.73 16.39
CA ILE A 109 4.06 -17.39 16.59
C ILE A 109 4.19 -18.86 16.98
N ALA A 110 5.23 -19.56 16.53
CA ALA A 110 5.38 -21.00 16.76
C ALA A 110 5.28 -21.41 18.25
N PRO A 111 6.01 -20.80 19.20
CA PRO A 111 5.88 -21.11 20.62
C PRO A 111 4.53 -20.69 21.22
N LEU A 112 3.79 -19.82 20.57
CA LEU A 112 2.51 -19.27 21.01
C LEU A 112 1.30 -19.99 20.41
N ALA A 113 1.48 -21.02 19.58
CA ALA A 113 0.42 -21.72 18.88
C ALA A 113 -0.70 -22.23 19.83
N HIS A 114 -0.37 -22.61 21.07
CA HIS A 114 -1.34 -23.04 22.09
C HIS A 114 -2.25 -21.89 22.59
N ARG A 115 -1.97 -20.63 22.21
CA ARG A 115 -2.74 -19.45 22.62
C ARG A 115 -3.85 -19.08 21.63
N GLN A 116 -3.97 -19.75 20.50
CA GLN A 116 -4.91 -19.41 19.43
C GLN A 116 -6.37 -19.33 19.89
N GLU A 117 -6.79 -20.20 20.82
CA GLU A 117 -8.15 -20.13 21.36
C GLU A 117 -8.42 -18.86 22.17
N ASP A 118 -7.43 -18.41 22.95
CA ASP A 118 -7.55 -17.16 23.71
C ASP A 118 -7.60 -15.94 22.77
N TRP A 119 -6.80 -15.95 21.71
CA TRP A 119 -6.83 -14.92 20.67
C TRP A 119 -8.17 -14.92 19.93
N ALA A 120 -8.70 -16.08 19.54
CA ALA A 120 -9.98 -16.20 18.87
C ALA A 120 -11.16 -15.69 19.73
N ARG A 121 -11.09 -15.87 21.06
CA ARG A 121 -12.08 -15.32 22.00
C ARG A 121 -12.00 -13.79 22.10
N LEU A 122 -10.82 -13.22 21.90
CA LEU A 122 -10.61 -11.77 21.92
C LEU A 122 -11.01 -11.13 20.59
N ASP A 123 -10.46 -11.64 19.49
CA ASP A 123 -10.72 -11.15 18.14
C ASP A 123 -10.51 -12.30 17.12
N TYR A 124 -11.61 -12.84 16.65
CA TYR A 124 -11.60 -13.99 15.75
C TYR A 124 -10.92 -13.71 14.41
N ARG A 125 -11.08 -12.49 13.84
CA ARG A 125 -10.49 -12.13 12.54
C ARG A 125 -8.97 -12.03 12.63
N ARG A 126 -8.48 -11.31 13.60
CA ARG A 126 -7.04 -11.20 13.86
C ARG A 126 -6.43 -12.57 14.17
N ALA A 127 -7.08 -13.37 15.04
CA ALA A 127 -6.64 -14.72 15.34
C ALA A 127 -6.61 -15.61 14.09
N THR A 128 -7.56 -15.46 13.17
CA THR A 128 -7.57 -16.21 11.90
C THR A 128 -6.39 -15.82 11.00
N LEU A 129 -6.05 -14.53 10.90
CA LEU A 129 -4.86 -14.07 10.17
C LEU A 129 -3.58 -14.66 10.77
N LEU A 130 -3.46 -14.63 12.10
CA LEU A 130 -2.32 -15.20 12.81
C LEU A 130 -2.25 -16.74 12.67
N SER A 131 -3.41 -17.42 12.63
CA SER A 131 -3.44 -18.87 12.32
C SER A 131 -2.93 -19.16 10.91
N GLY A 132 -3.26 -18.30 9.95
CA GLY A 132 -2.71 -18.38 8.59
C GLY A 132 -1.18 -18.24 8.57
N LEU A 133 -0.63 -17.32 9.36
CA LEU A 133 0.83 -17.18 9.53
C LEU A 133 1.45 -18.44 10.16
N GLY A 134 0.81 -19.02 11.17
CA GLY A 134 1.28 -20.27 11.79
C GLY A 134 1.36 -21.41 10.77
N LEU A 135 0.30 -21.59 9.97
CA LEU A 135 0.26 -22.59 8.90
C LEU A 135 1.31 -22.32 7.81
N LEU A 136 1.56 -21.05 7.47
CA LEU A 136 2.62 -20.65 6.56
C LEU A 136 4.01 -21.07 7.09
N GLN A 137 4.26 -20.87 8.38
CA GLN A 137 5.51 -21.25 9.03
C GLN A 137 5.69 -22.78 9.09
N GLU A 138 4.61 -23.54 9.22
CA GLU A 138 4.60 -25.01 9.17
C GLU A 138 4.77 -25.56 7.75
N GLY A 139 4.74 -24.71 6.71
CA GLY A 139 4.80 -25.11 5.31
C GLY A 139 3.47 -25.59 4.73
N GLU A 140 2.38 -25.48 5.47
CA GLU A 140 1.02 -25.87 5.09
C GLU A 140 0.37 -24.81 4.17
N LEU A 141 1.03 -24.51 3.03
CA LEU A 141 0.76 -23.33 2.20
C LEU A 141 -0.68 -23.25 1.71
N VAL A 142 -1.27 -24.36 1.24
CA VAL A 142 -2.66 -24.37 0.74
C VAL A 142 -3.65 -24.12 1.88
N ARG A 143 -3.39 -24.67 3.06
CA ARG A 143 -4.23 -24.40 4.23
C ARG A 143 -4.08 -22.97 4.72
N ALA A 144 -2.85 -22.44 4.72
CA ALA A 144 -2.58 -21.03 5.03
C ALA A 144 -3.36 -20.11 4.09
N LEU A 145 -3.28 -20.35 2.77
CA LEU A 145 -4.02 -19.57 1.78
C LEU A 145 -5.52 -19.60 2.03
N ASN A 146 -6.09 -20.79 2.18
CA ASN A 146 -7.52 -20.93 2.44
C ASN A 146 -7.93 -20.22 3.74
N THR A 147 -7.13 -20.29 4.79
CA THR A 147 -7.41 -19.64 6.07
C THR A 147 -7.41 -18.13 5.92
N VAL A 148 -6.40 -17.55 5.26
CA VAL A 148 -6.27 -16.10 5.09
C VAL A 148 -7.30 -15.55 4.10
N GLN A 149 -7.64 -16.28 3.03
CA GLN A 149 -8.68 -15.88 2.08
C GLN A 149 -10.08 -15.81 2.69
N ASN A 150 -10.39 -16.73 3.61
CA ASN A 150 -11.71 -16.87 4.21
C ASN A 150 -11.87 -16.15 5.55
N VAL A 151 -11.00 -15.19 5.86
CA VAL A 151 -11.19 -14.31 7.03
C VAL A 151 -12.51 -13.57 6.91
N PRO A 152 -13.37 -13.60 7.96
CA PRO A 152 -14.68 -12.95 7.89
C PRO A 152 -14.61 -11.44 7.63
N VAL A 153 -15.41 -10.96 6.71
CA VAL A 153 -15.52 -9.52 6.37
C VAL A 153 -16.67 -8.87 7.17
N PRO A 154 -16.69 -7.55 7.36
CA PRO A 154 -15.71 -6.56 6.90
C PRO A 154 -14.41 -6.57 7.70
N LEU A 155 -13.30 -6.27 7.03
CA LEU A 155 -12.00 -6.07 7.66
C LEU A 155 -11.73 -4.58 7.89
N SER A 156 -11.05 -4.25 8.98
CA SER A 156 -10.45 -2.94 9.16
C SER A 156 -9.26 -2.72 8.20
N MET A 157 -8.82 -1.48 8.04
CA MET A 157 -7.66 -1.18 7.18
C MET A 157 -6.41 -1.98 7.59
N PRO A 158 -5.98 -2.03 8.88
CA PRO A 158 -4.83 -2.84 9.27
C PRO A 158 -5.00 -4.33 9.00
N GLU A 159 -6.19 -4.89 9.23
CA GLU A 159 -6.47 -6.31 8.93
C GLU A 159 -6.42 -6.57 7.41
N THR A 160 -6.90 -5.65 6.59
CA THR A 160 -6.82 -5.73 5.13
C THR A 160 -5.37 -5.75 4.67
N ILE A 161 -4.55 -4.83 5.18
CA ILE A 161 -3.12 -4.77 4.87
C ILE A 161 -2.44 -6.08 5.25
N ARG A 162 -2.61 -6.58 6.49
CA ARG A 162 -2.01 -7.84 6.95
C ARG A 162 -2.46 -9.04 6.12
N ARG A 163 -3.73 -9.09 5.75
CA ARG A 163 -4.25 -10.13 4.86
C ARG A 163 -3.52 -10.13 3.52
N LEU A 164 -3.36 -8.96 2.89
CA LEU A 164 -2.69 -8.84 1.59
C LEU A 164 -1.20 -9.19 1.70
N VAL A 165 -0.52 -8.76 2.76
CA VAL A 165 0.87 -9.11 3.04
C VAL A 165 1.03 -10.63 3.16
N LEU A 166 0.21 -11.28 3.98
CA LEU A 166 0.25 -12.74 4.15
C LEU A 166 -0.07 -13.48 2.84
N MET A 167 -1.07 -13.01 2.09
CA MET A 167 -1.41 -13.60 0.79
C MET A 167 -0.28 -13.47 -0.22
N ALA A 168 0.40 -12.31 -0.28
CA ALA A 168 1.55 -12.11 -1.16
C ALA A 168 2.67 -13.12 -0.84
N GLU A 169 3.01 -13.28 0.43
CA GLU A 169 4.02 -14.23 0.87
C GLU A 169 3.63 -15.69 0.59
N ILE A 170 2.37 -16.07 0.87
CA ILE A 170 1.88 -17.42 0.60
C ILE A 170 1.92 -17.72 -0.90
N TYR A 171 1.47 -16.80 -1.76
CA TYR A 171 1.53 -16.98 -3.21
C TYR A 171 2.97 -17.08 -3.71
N GLN A 172 3.90 -16.31 -3.15
CA GLN A 172 5.31 -16.41 -3.48
C GLN A 172 5.88 -17.79 -3.15
N ARG A 173 5.58 -18.34 -1.97
CA ARG A 173 6.02 -19.70 -1.56
C ARG A 173 5.30 -20.82 -2.33
N LEU A 174 4.12 -20.57 -2.89
CA LEU A 174 3.40 -21.48 -3.78
C LEU A 174 3.93 -21.46 -5.23
N ASP A 175 4.94 -20.64 -5.55
CA ASP A 175 5.44 -20.39 -6.91
C ASP A 175 4.35 -19.86 -7.86
N LEU A 176 3.50 -18.97 -7.32
CA LEU A 176 2.44 -18.24 -8.03
C LEU A 176 2.76 -16.72 -8.06
N PRO A 177 3.83 -16.32 -8.77
CA PRO A 177 4.37 -14.97 -8.65
C PRO A 177 3.42 -13.89 -9.16
N VAL A 178 2.57 -14.17 -10.16
CA VAL A 178 1.60 -13.20 -10.67
C VAL A 178 0.51 -12.92 -9.65
N ASP A 179 0.06 -13.94 -8.91
CA ASP A 179 -0.90 -13.75 -7.81
C ASP A 179 -0.29 -12.98 -6.64
N ALA A 180 1.00 -13.22 -6.32
CA ALA A 180 1.73 -12.42 -5.34
C ALA A 180 1.82 -10.94 -5.76
N ILE A 181 2.20 -10.67 -7.00
CA ILE A 181 2.25 -9.32 -7.59
C ILE A 181 0.90 -8.61 -7.45
N ARG A 182 -0.21 -9.30 -7.72
CA ARG A 182 -1.55 -8.74 -7.58
C ARG A 182 -1.83 -8.27 -6.14
N GLN A 183 -1.37 -9.01 -5.12
CA GLN A 183 -1.51 -8.57 -3.72
C GLN A 183 -0.65 -7.33 -3.44
N LEU A 184 0.60 -7.28 -3.94
CA LEU A 184 1.49 -6.13 -3.77
C LEU A 184 0.95 -4.87 -4.47
N VAL A 185 0.32 -5.02 -5.64
CA VAL A 185 -0.38 -3.91 -6.32
C VAL A 185 -1.56 -3.40 -5.50
N ALA A 186 -2.34 -4.30 -4.89
CA ALA A 186 -3.44 -3.91 -4.00
C ALA A 186 -2.93 -3.20 -2.75
N LEU A 187 -1.81 -3.65 -2.18
CA LEU A 187 -1.15 -3.03 -1.03
C LEU A 187 -0.68 -1.60 -1.34
N ASP A 188 -0.16 -1.33 -2.53
CA ASP A 188 0.37 -0.02 -2.90
C ASP A 188 -0.67 1.10 -2.77
N SER A 189 -1.95 0.79 -2.97
CA SER A 189 -3.06 1.73 -2.80
C SER A 189 -3.45 2.00 -1.34
N LEU A 190 -2.96 1.20 -0.40
CA LEU A 190 -3.32 1.25 1.03
C LEU A 190 -2.18 1.74 1.91
N LEU A 191 -0.95 1.73 1.40
CA LEU A 191 0.25 2.08 2.14
C LEU A 191 0.69 3.51 1.83
N GLU A 192 1.33 4.15 2.80
CA GLU A 192 1.87 5.50 2.69
C GLU A 192 3.34 5.53 3.14
N GLY A 193 4.06 6.58 2.75
CA GLY A 193 5.42 6.84 3.17
C GLY A 193 6.39 5.70 2.86
N GLU A 194 7.26 5.40 3.80
CA GLU A 194 8.33 4.39 3.66
C GLU A 194 7.79 2.97 3.44
N ALA A 195 6.63 2.63 4.03
CA ALA A 195 6.01 1.32 3.81
C ALA A 195 5.55 1.13 2.36
N ALA A 196 5.00 2.18 1.74
CA ALA A 196 4.63 2.17 0.33
C ALA A 196 5.87 2.06 -0.56
N GLU A 197 6.97 2.72 -0.23
CA GLU A 197 8.22 2.63 -0.99
C GLU A 197 8.81 1.21 -0.93
N ARG A 198 8.89 0.60 0.25
CA ARG A 198 9.33 -0.80 0.39
C ARG A 198 8.44 -1.76 -0.39
N ASN A 199 7.12 -1.56 -0.35
CA ASN A 199 6.18 -2.38 -1.12
C ASN A 199 6.41 -2.26 -2.63
N ARG A 200 6.63 -1.05 -3.17
CA ARG A 200 6.92 -0.85 -4.60
C ARG A 200 8.24 -1.47 -5.01
N GLU A 201 9.25 -1.46 -4.16
CA GLU A 201 10.51 -2.15 -4.40
C GLU A 201 10.31 -3.68 -4.46
N ALA A 202 9.55 -4.24 -3.52
CA ALA A 202 9.21 -5.66 -3.53
C ALA A 202 8.39 -6.03 -4.78
N LEU A 203 7.38 -5.23 -5.12
CA LEU A 203 6.56 -5.36 -6.33
C LEU A 203 7.43 -5.34 -7.59
N TRP A 204 8.34 -4.37 -7.70
CA TRP A 204 9.23 -4.26 -8.84
C TRP A 204 10.17 -5.44 -8.97
N ASN A 205 10.78 -5.86 -7.89
CA ASN A 205 11.65 -7.03 -7.86
C ASN A 205 10.91 -8.30 -8.30
N ALA A 206 9.67 -8.49 -7.86
CA ALA A 206 8.83 -9.61 -8.29
C ALA A 206 8.51 -9.53 -9.80
N LEU A 207 8.18 -8.34 -10.31
CA LEU A 207 7.88 -8.11 -11.72
C LEU A 207 9.09 -8.39 -12.63
N ILE A 208 10.26 -7.86 -12.28
CA ILE A 208 11.46 -8.07 -13.11
C ILE A 208 12.03 -9.49 -13.03
N ALA A 209 11.63 -10.28 -12.03
CA ALA A 209 11.95 -11.71 -11.96
C ALA A 209 11.18 -12.52 -13.02
N LEU A 210 10.00 -12.06 -13.47
CA LEU A 210 9.18 -12.76 -14.45
C LEU A 210 9.84 -12.76 -15.84
N GLN A 211 9.62 -13.84 -16.58
CA GLN A 211 10.02 -13.91 -17.99
C GLN A 211 9.10 -13.03 -18.87
N PRO A 212 9.59 -12.48 -19.99
CA PRO A 212 8.76 -11.66 -20.89
C PRO A 212 7.47 -12.36 -21.35
N ASN A 213 7.51 -13.65 -21.65
CA ASN A 213 6.32 -14.41 -22.04
C ASN A 213 5.28 -14.49 -20.90
N THR A 214 5.73 -14.64 -19.66
CA THR A 214 4.83 -14.62 -18.50
C THR A 214 4.19 -13.25 -18.33
N LEU A 215 4.95 -12.17 -18.51
CA LEU A 215 4.44 -10.79 -18.48
C LEU A 215 3.38 -10.57 -19.58
N HIS A 216 3.62 -11.02 -20.82
CA HIS A 216 2.63 -10.95 -21.90
C HIS A 216 1.33 -11.67 -21.53
N THR A 217 1.42 -12.92 -21.07
CA THR A 217 0.25 -13.71 -20.67
C THR A 217 -0.51 -13.02 -19.52
N ALA A 218 0.22 -12.44 -18.57
CA ALA A 218 -0.40 -11.71 -17.46
C ALA A 218 -1.10 -10.42 -17.93
N ILE A 219 -0.52 -9.66 -18.87
CA ILE A 219 -1.15 -8.47 -19.47
C ILE A 219 -2.47 -8.82 -20.15
N ASP A 220 -2.50 -9.94 -20.87
CA ASP A 220 -3.72 -10.41 -21.55
C ASP A 220 -4.79 -10.89 -20.55
N THR A 221 -4.37 -11.36 -19.38
CA THR A 221 -5.27 -11.87 -18.34
C THR A 221 -5.84 -10.78 -17.44
N TYR A 222 -5.01 -9.77 -17.10
CA TYR A 222 -5.37 -8.71 -16.15
C TYR A 222 -5.50 -7.37 -16.87
N SER A 223 -6.74 -6.95 -17.11
CA SER A 223 -7.07 -5.64 -17.73
C SER A 223 -7.24 -4.51 -16.73
N GLU A 224 -7.21 -4.82 -15.43
CA GLU A 224 -7.48 -3.84 -14.36
C GLU A 224 -6.28 -2.91 -14.13
N GLN A 225 -6.57 -1.61 -14.00
CA GLN A 225 -5.56 -0.65 -13.53
C GLN A 225 -5.51 -0.65 -11.99
N PRO A 226 -4.33 -0.49 -11.38
CA PRO A 226 -3.00 -0.23 -11.97
C PRO A 226 -2.19 -1.50 -12.34
N MET A 227 -2.74 -2.70 -12.16
CA MET A 227 -2.03 -3.97 -12.41
C MET A 227 -1.47 -4.06 -13.83
N GLN A 228 -2.30 -3.77 -14.85
CA GLN A 228 -1.87 -3.79 -16.25
C GLN A 228 -0.73 -2.80 -16.52
N GLY A 229 -0.77 -1.63 -15.89
CA GLY A 229 0.29 -0.63 -15.98
C GLY A 229 1.62 -1.16 -15.45
N TRP A 230 1.64 -1.78 -14.27
CA TRP A 230 2.84 -2.38 -13.69
C TRP A 230 3.43 -3.50 -14.56
N LEU A 231 2.58 -4.38 -15.10
CA LEU A 231 3.01 -5.47 -16.00
C LEU A 231 3.62 -4.93 -17.30
N SER A 232 2.95 -3.96 -17.93
CA SER A 232 3.44 -3.34 -19.17
C SER A 232 4.75 -2.58 -18.95
N LEU A 233 4.88 -1.87 -17.82
CA LEU A 233 6.11 -1.20 -17.44
C LEU A 233 7.28 -2.19 -17.32
N ALA A 234 7.07 -3.31 -16.63
CA ALA A 234 8.10 -4.33 -16.46
C ALA A 234 8.49 -4.99 -17.78
N LEU A 235 7.52 -5.25 -18.65
CA LEU A 235 7.77 -5.78 -19.98
C LEU A 235 8.63 -4.82 -20.81
N LEU A 236 8.24 -3.55 -20.91
CA LEU A 236 9.00 -2.53 -21.63
C LEU A 236 10.40 -2.33 -21.06
N TYR A 237 10.54 -2.32 -19.74
CA TYR A 237 11.85 -2.23 -19.10
C TYR A 237 12.81 -3.33 -19.54
N LYS A 238 12.29 -4.55 -19.78
CA LYS A 238 13.10 -5.72 -20.21
C LYS A 238 13.36 -5.75 -21.70
N THR A 239 12.41 -5.34 -22.51
CA THR A 239 12.44 -5.55 -23.97
C THR A 239 12.72 -4.28 -24.76
N GLU A 240 12.19 -3.15 -24.33
CA GLU A 240 12.22 -1.89 -25.07
C GLU A 240 12.35 -0.68 -24.12
N PRO A 241 13.47 -0.56 -23.36
CA PRO A 241 13.63 0.46 -22.34
C PRO A 241 13.57 1.91 -22.89
N ASN A 242 13.81 2.09 -24.16
CA ASN A 242 13.64 3.37 -24.86
C ASN A 242 12.18 3.82 -24.96
N GLN A 243 11.21 2.92 -24.77
CA GLN A 243 9.78 3.26 -24.76
C GLN A 243 9.24 3.67 -23.36
N LEU A 244 10.06 3.62 -22.31
CA LEU A 244 9.64 3.97 -20.94
C LEU A 244 9.15 5.41 -20.83
N TYR A 245 9.71 6.32 -21.60
CA TYR A 245 9.25 7.70 -21.64
C TYR A 245 7.85 7.83 -22.28
N ALA A 246 7.59 7.11 -23.37
CA ALA A 246 6.26 7.05 -23.99
C ALA A 246 5.23 6.45 -23.04
N TRP A 247 5.61 5.37 -22.35
CA TRP A 247 4.78 4.75 -21.34
C TRP A 247 4.40 5.75 -20.22
N ARG A 248 5.35 6.55 -19.73
CA ARG A 248 5.12 7.63 -18.75
C ARG A 248 4.03 8.60 -19.21
N LEU A 249 4.07 9.02 -20.47
CA LEU A 249 3.09 9.97 -21.02
C LEU A 249 1.68 9.38 -21.12
N GLN A 250 1.58 8.08 -21.39
CA GLN A 250 0.31 7.37 -21.51
C GLN A 250 -0.29 7.02 -20.13
N HIS A 251 0.55 6.89 -19.08
CA HIS A 251 0.16 6.41 -17.77
C HIS A 251 0.42 7.47 -16.66
N ARG A 252 0.06 8.74 -16.91
CA ARG A 252 0.37 9.88 -16.00
C ARG A 252 -0.14 9.68 -14.57
N ASP A 253 -1.30 9.05 -14.42
CA ASP A 253 -1.94 8.83 -13.12
C ASP A 253 -1.51 7.50 -12.46
N HIS A 254 -0.62 6.76 -13.10
CA HIS A 254 -0.16 5.49 -12.56
C HIS A 254 0.78 5.69 -11.36
N PRO A 255 0.71 4.85 -10.30
CA PRO A 255 1.55 4.98 -9.10
C PRO A 255 3.05 5.08 -9.41
N ALA A 256 3.56 4.33 -10.39
CA ALA A 256 4.97 4.41 -10.79
C ALA A 256 5.38 5.82 -11.27
N VAL A 257 4.46 6.61 -11.82
CA VAL A 257 4.71 7.98 -12.29
C VAL A 257 4.48 8.98 -11.17
N THR A 258 3.32 8.93 -10.52
CA THR A 258 2.90 9.92 -9.53
C THR A 258 3.78 9.93 -8.27
N THR A 259 4.44 8.82 -7.97
CA THR A 259 5.36 8.69 -6.82
C THR A 259 6.83 8.92 -7.17
N GLY A 260 7.14 9.17 -8.45
CA GLY A 260 8.53 9.29 -8.92
C GLY A 260 9.30 7.97 -8.98
N PHE A 261 8.62 6.81 -8.81
CA PHE A 261 9.27 5.50 -8.87
C PHE A 261 9.90 5.26 -10.24
N LEU A 262 9.21 5.61 -11.32
CA LEU A 262 9.71 5.47 -12.69
C LEU A 262 10.98 6.28 -12.94
N ASP A 263 11.15 7.43 -12.29
CA ASP A 263 12.34 8.29 -12.45
C ASP A 263 13.62 7.59 -11.96
N ARG A 264 13.49 6.63 -11.04
CA ARG A 264 14.62 5.79 -10.58
C ARG A 264 14.95 4.66 -11.56
N LEU A 265 13.96 4.22 -12.34
CA LEU A 265 14.12 3.13 -13.33
C LEU A 265 14.63 3.62 -14.67
N ILE A 266 14.22 4.79 -15.07
CA ILE A 266 14.79 5.43 -16.27
C ILE A 266 16.24 5.76 -15.88
N PRO A 267 17.21 5.12 -16.54
CA PRO A 267 18.59 5.49 -16.27
C PRO A 267 18.69 7.00 -16.37
N GLN A 268 19.15 7.65 -15.30
CA GLN A 268 19.60 9.05 -15.38
C GLN A 268 20.92 9.13 -16.19
N GLN A 269 21.11 8.14 -17.05
CA GLN A 269 22.01 8.37 -18.15
C GLN A 269 21.35 9.50 -18.93
N PRO A 270 21.97 10.67 -18.93
CA PRO A 270 21.57 11.67 -19.89
C PRO A 270 21.45 10.90 -21.21
N LEU A 271 20.43 11.25 -22.01
CA LEU A 271 20.44 10.91 -23.43
C LEU A 271 21.86 11.12 -24.06
N LEU A 272 22.72 11.85 -23.37
CA LEU A 272 24.14 12.08 -23.67
C LEU A 272 25.05 10.85 -23.56
N THR A 273 24.79 9.84 -22.69
CA THR A 273 25.68 8.67 -22.71
C THR A 273 25.25 7.64 -23.75
N ALA A 274 23.97 7.62 -24.13
CA ALA A 274 23.56 6.95 -25.37
C ALA A 274 23.99 7.77 -26.63
N ILE A 275 24.20 9.07 -26.48
CA ILE A 275 24.66 10.00 -27.53
C ILE A 275 26.19 10.19 -27.47
N GLY A 276 26.83 9.92 -26.34
CA GLY A 276 28.26 10.20 -26.10
C GLY A 276 29.26 9.44 -26.98
N ASP A 277 28.82 8.38 -27.63
CA ASP A 277 29.68 7.59 -28.55
C ASP A 277 29.08 7.47 -29.97
N GLN A 278 27.94 8.11 -30.24
CA GLN A 278 27.37 8.21 -31.59
C GLN A 278 27.17 9.68 -31.92
N SER A 279 27.90 10.16 -32.90
CA SER A 279 27.71 11.47 -33.52
C SER A 279 26.23 11.73 -33.73
N PHE A 280 25.77 12.94 -33.35
CA PHE A 280 24.46 13.43 -33.75
C PHE A 280 24.32 13.18 -35.26
N THR A 281 23.17 12.70 -35.65
CA THR A 281 22.86 12.59 -37.08
C THR A 281 22.77 14.03 -37.61
N ASP A 282 23.08 14.25 -38.90
CA ASP A 282 22.87 15.57 -39.52
C ASP A 282 21.38 15.90 -39.69
N LEU A 283 20.54 15.38 -38.77
CA LEU A 283 19.10 15.53 -38.74
C LEU A 283 18.67 16.76 -37.94
N ILE A 284 17.92 17.63 -38.58
CA ILE A 284 17.19 18.72 -37.92
C ILE A 284 15.73 18.28 -37.77
N ALA A 285 15.23 18.19 -36.54
CA ALA A 285 13.82 17.92 -36.26
C ALA A 285 13.07 19.24 -36.12
N VAL A 286 12.02 19.42 -36.88
CA VAL A 286 11.17 20.63 -36.89
C VAL A 286 9.77 20.25 -36.42
N ILE A 287 9.34 20.80 -35.26
CA ILE A 287 8.04 20.51 -34.66
C ILE A 287 7.14 21.74 -34.80
N LEU A 288 6.18 21.66 -35.69
CA LEU A 288 5.25 22.74 -36.03
C LEU A 288 3.81 22.22 -35.95
N PRO A 289 2.80 23.11 -35.71
CA PRO A 289 1.41 22.75 -35.82
C PRO A 289 1.02 22.54 -37.30
N GLU A 290 0.80 21.29 -37.71
CA GLU A 290 0.34 20.96 -39.06
C GLU A 290 -1.18 20.74 -39.12
N HIS A 291 -1.84 20.66 -37.95
CA HIS A 291 -3.28 20.55 -37.78
C HIS A 291 -3.81 21.62 -36.80
N GLY A 292 -5.13 21.80 -36.77
CA GLY A 292 -5.81 22.68 -35.84
C GLY A 292 -5.73 24.15 -36.19
N ARG A 293 -5.94 25.02 -35.20
CA ARG A 293 -6.11 26.45 -35.33
C ARG A 293 -4.87 27.17 -35.88
N PHE A 294 -3.68 26.69 -35.55
CA PHE A 294 -2.41 27.30 -35.92
C PHE A 294 -1.75 26.67 -37.14
N LYS A 295 -2.43 25.76 -37.82
CA LYS A 295 -1.94 25.07 -39.04
C LYS A 295 -1.35 26.01 -40.09
N HIS A 296 -2.02 27.11 -40.39
CA HIS A 296 -1.56 28.05 -41.45
C HIS A 296 -0.21 28.70 -41.07
N ILE A 297 0.03 28.96 -39.78
CA ILE A 297 1.29 29.53 -39.32
C ILE A 297 2.40 28.48 -39.44
N GLY A 298 2.13 27.25 -38.98
CA GLY A 298 3.07 26.14 -39.10
C GLY A 298 3.47 25.87 -40.55
N GLN A 299 2.51 25.80 -41.43
CA GLN A 299 2.72 25.62 -42.88
C GLN A 299 3.52 26.78 -43.52
N SER A 300 3.27 28.03 -43.13
CA SER A 300 4.04 29.17 -43.61
C SER A 300 5.50 29.13 -43.19
N ILE A 301 5.77 28.75 -41.96
CA ILE A 301 7.12 28.57 -41.44
C ILE A 301 7.82 27.41 -42.17
N ARG A 302 7.15 26.28 -42.34
CA ARG A 302 7.66 25.13 -43.09
C ARG A 302 8.02 25.50 -44.53
N LEU A 303 7.13 26.18 -45.23
CA LEU A 303 7.37 26.63 -46.62
C LEU A 303 8.57 27.58 -46.70
N GLY A 304 8.71 28.51 -45.75
CA GLY A 304 9.87 29.39 -45.66
C GLY A 304 11.19 28.62 -45.46
N MET A 305 11.20 27.64 -44.59
CA MET A 305 12.36 26.79 -44.36
C MET A 305 12.72 25.96 -45.59
N GLU A 306 11.73 25.29 -46.20
CA GLU A 306 11.92 24.48 -47.41
C GLU A 306 12.45 25.35 -48.59
N SER A 307 11.91 26.55 -48.76
CA SER A 307 12.37 27.48 -49.78
C SER A 307 13.83 27.91 -49.55
N THR A 308 14.21 28.16 -48.29
CA THR A 308 15.60 28.53 -47.95
C THR A 308 16.56 27.38 -48.20
N LEU A 309 16.16 26.15 -47.81
CA LEU A 309 16.97 24.96 -48.03
C LEU A 309 17.16 24.66 -49.51
N ALA A 310 16.10 24.87 -50.33
CA ALA A 310 16.16 24.67 -51.77
C ALA A 310 17.11 25.67 -52.50
N LEU A 311 17.37 26.83 -51.90
CA LEU A 311 18.29 27.85 -52.43
C LEU A 311 19.73 27.67 -51.89
N HIS A 312 19.94 26.77 -50.95
CA HIS A 312 21.24 26.55 -50.32
C HIS A 312 22.21 25.86 -51.28
N ILE A 313 23.41 26.40 -51.41
CA ILE A 313 24.50 25.80 -52.22
C ILE A 313 25.46 25.12 -51.25
N GLY A 314 25.42 23.80 -51.17
CA GLY A 314 26.27 23.01 -50.28
C GLY A 314 25.59 21.77 -49.71
N PRO A 315 26.21 21.02 -48.80
CA PRO A 315 25.56 19.90 -48.12
C PRO A 315 24.33 20.39 -47.35
N VAL A 316 23.16 19.87 -47.63
CA VAL A 316 21.90 20.20 -46.94
C VAL A 316 21.69 19.21 -45.82
N PRO A 317 21.47 19.67 -44.58
CA PRO A 317 21.13 18.75 -43.47
C PRO A 317 19.79 18.06 -43.75
N GLN A 318 19.63 16.85 -43.22
CA GLN A 318 18.36 16.17 -43.31
C GLN A 318 17.36 16.85 -42.37
N VAL A 319 16.23 17.34 -42.93
CA VAL A 319 15.15 17.98 -42.13
C VAL A 319 13.95 17.05 -42.07
N ARG A 320 13.43 16.81 -40.87
CA ARG A 320 12.16 16.10 -40.64
C ARG A 320 11.18 16.98 -39.93
N TYR A 321 9.93 16.97 -40.40
CA TYR A 321 8.83 17.69 -39.82
C TYR A 321 7.96 16.76 -38.98
N PHE A 322 7.56 17.25 -37.81
CA PHE A 322 6.68 16.56 -36.85
C PHE A 322 5.50 17.48 -36.55
N ASP A 323 4.30 16.91 -36.45
CA ASP A 323 3.11 17.71 -36.15
C ASP A 323 2.96 17.91 -34.63
N GLY A 324 3.29 19.11 -34.17
CA GLY A 324 3.15 19.52 -32.78
C GLY A 324 1.73 19.84 -32.33
N GLY A 325 0.77 19.92 -33.27
CA GLY A 325 -0.62 20.27 -32.98
C GLY A 325 -0.82 21.58 -32.22
N ASP A 326 -2.01 21.73 -31.61
CA ASP A 326 -2.42 22.94 -30.89
C ASP A 326 -2.31 22.82 -29.36
N THR A 327 -2.02 21.64 -28.84
CA THR A 327 -2.03 21.34 -27.40
C THR A 327 -0.63 21.05 -26.87
N VAL A 328 -0.45 21.17 -25.56
CA VAL A 328 0.77 20.74 -24.89
C VAL A 328 1.00 19.25 -25.13
N HIS A 329 -0.05 18.44 -25.06
CA HIS A 329 0.03 16.99 -25.23
C HIS A 329 0.47 16.58 -26.65
N SER A 330 -0.11 17.18 -27.71
CA SER A 330 0.30 16.86 -29.09
C SER A 330 1.76 17.24 -29.35
N PHE A 331 2.21 18.36 -28.77
CA PHE A 331 3.61 18.76 -28.85
C PHE A 331 4.54 17.79 -28.11
N GLU A 332 4.16 17.32 -26.90
CA GLU A 332 4.93 16.32 -26.15
C GLU A 332 5.10 15.02 -26.95
N GLN A 333 4.06 14.56 -27.63
CA GLN A 333 4.13 13.38 -28.50
C GLN A 333 5.08 13.58 -29.66
N ALA A 334 4.96 14.70 -30.38
CA ALA A 334 5.82 15.03 -31.49
C ALA A 334 7.29 15.23 -31.07
N LEU A 335 7.52 15.84 -29.90
CA LEU A 335 8.84 16.01 -29.32
C LEU A 335 9.47 14.65 -28.99
N PHE A 336 8.70 13.73 -28.42
CA PHE A 336 9.16 12.40 -28.14
C PHE A 336 9.54 11.63 -29.41
N GLU A 337 8.70 11.69 -30.44
CA GLU A 337 8.97 11.09 -31.75
C GLU A 337 10.23 11.70 -32.39
N ALA A 338 10.38 13.03 -32.32
CA ALA A 338 11.56 13.73 -32.78
C ALA A 338 12.83 13.29 -32.05
N LEU A 339 12.80 13.20 -30.71
CA LEU A 339 13.93 12.77 -29.89
C LEU A 339 14.35 11.32 -30.18
N SER A 340 13.41 10.44 -30.52
CA SER A 340 13.70 9.05 -30.91
C SER A 340 14.56 8.93 -32.16
N GLN A 341 14.53 9.96 -33.02
CA GLN A 341 15.32 10.05 -34.25
C GLN A 341 16.74 10.60 -34.01
N ARG A 342 17.08 10.99 -32.79
CA ARG A 342 18.38 11.55 -32.37
C ARG A 342 18.81 12.78 -33.20
N PRO A 343 18.01 13.83 -33.33
CA PRO A 343 18.33 15.01 -34.12
C PRO A 343 19.50 15.77 -33.50
N SER A 344 20.28 16.48 -34.34
CA SER A 344 21.33 17.39 -33.88
C SER A 344 20.79 18.67 -33.25
N ILE A 345 19.59 19.08 -33.69
CA ILE A 345 18.84 20.23 -33.16
C ILE A 345 17.35 20.02 -33.36
N ILE A 346 16.57 20.58 -32.44
CA ILE A 346 15.10 20.64 -32.53
C ILE A 346 14.69 22.09 -32.73
N ILE A 347 13.80 22.35 -33.70
CA ILE A 347 13.19 23.65 -33.94
C ILE A 347 11.71 23.57 -33.56
N GLY A 348 11.28 24.44 -32.64
CA GLY A 348 9.94 24.44 -32.00
C GLY A 348 10.07 24.40 -30.49
N PRO A 349 9.00 24.60 -29.74
CA PRO A 349 7.62 24.82 -30.16
C PRO A 349 7.35 26.24 -30.70
N LEU A 350 6.20 26.36 -31.38
CA LEU A 350 5.67 27.64 -31.80
C LEU A 350 4.74 28.28 -30.76
N LEU A 351 4.02 27.49 -30.00
CA LEU A 351 2.99 27.95 -29.07
C LEU A 351 3.53 28.11 -27.64
N LYS A 352 3.23 29.27 -27.00
CA LYS A 352 3.69 29.57 -25.64
C LYS A 352 3.38 28.48 -24.61
N PRO A 353 2.15 27.90 -24.54
CA PRO A 353 1.87 26.85 -23.57
C PRO A 353 2.73 25.60 -23.72
N GLN A 354 3.27 25.35 -24.92
CA GLN A 354 4.13 24.20 -25.21
C GLN A 354 5.57 24.41 -24.72
N LEU A 355 5.99 25.65 -24.42
CA LEU A 355 7.34 25.96 -23.89
C LEU A 355 7.59 25.30 -22.53
N GLU A 356 6.55 25.13 -21.72
CA GLU A 356 6.64 24.45 -20.44
C GLU A 356 7.21 23.02 -20.56
N VAL A 357 6.96 22.35 -21.68
CA VAL A 357 7.48 21.00 -21.93
C VAL A 357 9.01 20.99 -21.97
N LEU A 358 9.62 22.05 -22.47
CA LEU A 358 11.08 22.16 -22.61
C LEU A 358 11.80 22.18 -21.24
N THR A 359 11.17 22.67 -20.18
CA THR A 359 11.72 22.68 -18.82
C THR A 359 11.88 21.27 -18.24
N ARG A 360 11.22 20.27 -18.83
CA ARG A 360 11.22 18.87 -18.43
C ARG A 360 12.18 18.01 -19.27
N LEU A 361 12.88 18.62 -20.21
CA LEU A 361 13.84 17.91 -21.03
C LEU A 361 15.01 17.44 -20.14
N PRO A 362 15.45 16.18 -20.26
CA PRO A 362 16.60 15.70 -19.54
C PRO A 362 17.88 16.44 -19.94
N ALA A 363 18.80 16.56 -18.99
CA ALA A 363 20.13 17.09 -19.28
C ALA A 363 20.77 16.29 -20.43
N GLY A 364 21.22 17.00 -21.47
CA GLY A 364 21.83 16.38 -22.65
C GLY A 364 20.88 16.11 -23.81
N SER A 365 19.64 16.60 -23.73
CA SER A 365 18.80 16.70 -24.90
C SER A 365 19.47 17.56 -26.00
N PRO A 366 19.18 17.32 -27.28
CA PRO A 366 19.63 18.19 -28.35
C PRO A 366 19.26 19.65 -28.07
N PRO A 367 20.05 20.63 -28.49
CA PRO A 367 19.68 22.03 -28.37
C PRO A 367 18.34 22.29 -29.04
N VAL A 368 17.51 23.12 -28.39
CA VAL A 368 16.17 23.46 -28.91
C VAL A 368 16.12 24.94 -29.25
N LEU A 369 15.78 25.25 -30.50
CA LEU A 369 15.46 26.59 -30.95
C LEU A 369 13.94 26.78 -30.83
N ALA A 370 13.48 27.33 -29.72
CA ALA A 370 12.06 27.69 -29.58
C ALA A 370 11.68 28.85 -30.51
N LEU A 371 10.53 28.72 -31.14
CA LEU A 371 9.98 29.75 -32.06
C LEU A 371 9.10 30.76 -31.33
N ASN A 372 9.14 30.77 -30.01
CA ASN A 372 8.45 31.71 -29.14
C ASN A 372 9.27 32.00 -27.90
N ILE A 373 8.92 33.04 -27.17
CA ILE A 373 9.63 33.50 -25.98
C ILE A 373 8.83 33.08 -24.74
N ALA A 374 9.50 32.47 -23.78
CA ALA A 374 8.96 32.22 -22.44
C ALA A 374 8.66 33.55 -21.74
N THR A 375 7.58 33.61 -20.96
CA THR A 375 7.37 34.70 -19.99
C THR A 375 8.35 34.55 -18.83
N ASP A 376 8.75 35.66 -18.21
CA ASP A 376 9.79 35.71 -17.17
C ASP A 376 9.59 34.75 -15.97
N ASP A 377 8.41 34.17 -15.81
CA ASP A 377 8.07 33.20 -14.78
C ASP A 377 8.51 31.74 -15.09
N LEU A 378 9.12 31.50 -16.26
CA LEU A 378 9.54 30.14 -16.71
C LEU A 378 11.08 29.99 -16.85
N LEU A 379 11.84 31.03 -16.50
CA LEU A 379 13.29 31.02 -16.45
C LEU A 379 13.76 31.06 -14.98
#